data_4b18f4649cf523e08098ed152c41165d
#
_entry.id   4b18f4649cf523e08098ed152c41165d
#
_cell.length_a   1.000
_cell.length_b   1.000
_cell.length_c   1.000
_cell.angle_alpha   90.00
_cell.angle_beta   90.00
_cell.angle_gamma   90.00
#
_symmetry.space_group_name_H-M   'P 1'
#
loop_
_entity.id
_entity.type
_entity.pdbx_description
1 polymer ?
#
loop_
_entity_poly.entity_id
_entity_poly.type
_entity_poly.pdbx_seq_one_letter_code
_entity_poly.pdbx_strand_id
1 'polypeptide(L)'
;MKYKVLKASKTLWAFFTVLSGLLLSHVSYAQSSPTFALIPLTIDEDVSLPLDEKIWVDVKVYAPNAAGAVLSHWRGVALSQHQQLQNSVLSIMLSDTLEGALEPTTDVLANYKANTFVIDFEEKAVQTVVEAFLNEYSNEQGNENGNTRVGDNIETFIASYISEPSYIHNFSFASTVAKSRSGDCTEYSVLAAALARALAIPARVIVGTVIVEYESGVEAYGHAWNEMWLDGRWYRVDAAMHDAKVLKKFYLPAHIMDNEGIGYSVDLTKAILNMPEQITVRSERELIDADN
;
A
#
# COMPACT_ATOMS: atom_id res chain seq x y z
N MET A 1 -17.30 -82.89 -5.11
CA MET A 1 -16.76 -81.76 -4.34
C MET A 1 -17.26 -80.49 -5.00
N LYS A 2 -18.26 -79.85 -4.37
CA LYS A 2 -18.96 -78.66 -4.96
C LYS A 2 -18.44 -77.42 -4.26
N TYR A 3 -17.79 -76.51 -4.97
CA TYR A 3 -17.38 -75.21 -4.39
C TYR A 3 -18.56 -74.21 -4.50
N LYS A 4 -18.98 -73.69 -3.37
CA LYS A 4 -19.94 -72.58 -3.25
C LYS A 4 -19.19 -71.27 -3.53
N VAL A 5 -19.63 -70.53 -4.55
CA VAL A 5 -19.19 -69.15 -4.79
C VAL A 5 -20.07 -68.25 -3.92
N LEU A 6 -19.45 -67.49 -2.98
CA LEU A 6 -20.11 -66.45 -2.23
C LEU A 6 -20.32 -65.21 -3.16
N LYS A 7 -21.56 -64.78 -3.29
CA LYS A 7 -21.92 -63.48 -3.88
C LYS A 7 -21.56 -62.35 -2.90
N ALA A 8 -20.58 -61.53 -3.25
CA ALA A 8 -20.30 -60.31 -2.54
C ALA A 8 -21.43 -59.28 -2.77
N SER A 9 -21.94 -58.69 -1.71
CA SER A 9 -23.08 -57.81 -1.72
C SER A 9 -22.69 -56.44 -2.27
N LYS A 10 -23.58 -55.86 -3.09
CA LYS A 10 -23.48 -54.55 -3.76
C LYS A 10 -23.60 -53.34 -2.80
N THR A 11 -23.55 -53.53 -1.49
CA THR A 11 -23.79 -52.49 -0.49
C THR A 11 -22.52 -51.80 0.03
N LEU A 12 -21.33 -52.21 -0.43
CA LEU A 12 -20.06 -51.63 0.05
C LEU A 12 -19.53 -50.51 -0.85
N TRP A 13 -20.16 -50.20 -1.98
CA TRP A 13 -19.72 -49.16 -2.91
C TRP A 13 -20.39 -47.79 -2.68
N ALA A 14 -21.45 -47.75 -1.91
CA ALA A 14 -22.16 -46.47 -1.63
C ALA A 14 -21.56 -45.62 -0.48
N PHE A 15 -20.69 -46.21 0.35
CA PHE A 15 -20.06 -45.49 1.46
C PHE A 15 -18.76 -44.80 1.13
N PHE A 16 -18.10 -45.16 0.01
CA PHE A 16 -16.83 -44.55 -0.38
C PHE A 16 -16.98 -43.27 -1.24
N THR A 17 -18.14 -43.04 -1.83
CA THR A 17 -18.40 -41.86 -2.67
C THR A 17 -18.95 -40.66 -1.90
N VAL A 18 -19.40 -40.83 -0.66
CA VAL A 18 -19.89 -39.73 0.18
C VAL A 18 -18.78 -39.12 1.04
N LEU A 19 -17.71 -39.87 1.33
CA LEU A 19 -16.61 -39.39 2.15
C LEU A 19 -15.56 -38.59 1.36
N SER A 20 -15.51 -38.70 0.03
CA SER A 20 -14.64 -37.91 -0.84
C SER A 20 -15.23 -36.55 -1.24
N GLY A 21 -16.50 -36.31 -1.00
CA GLY A 21 -17.17 -35.04 -1.30
C GLY A 21 -17.10 -33.98 -0.20
N LEU A 22 -16.64 -34.33 1.00
CA LEU A 22 -16.61 -33.42 2.18
C LEU A 22 -15.21 -32.88 2.52
N LEU A 23 -14.18 -33.20 1.73
CA LEU A 23 -12.80 -32.73 1.93
C LEU A 23 -12.37 -31.63 0.94
N LEU A 24 -13.28 -31.08 0.13
CA LEU A 24 -12.96 -30.09 -0.89
C LEU A 24 -13.53 -28.69 -0.63
N SER A 25 -13.91 -28.36 0.58
CA SER A 25 -14.46 -27.03 0.88
C SER A 25 -13.83 -26.30 2.06
N HIS A 26 -12.53 -26.29 2.15
CA HIS A 26 -11.82 -25.25 2.90
C HIS A 26 -10.47 -24.99 2.21
N VAL A 27 -10.50 -24.51 0.98
CA VAL A 27 -9.44 -23.62 0.52
C VAL A 27 -9.76 -22.31 1.21
N SER A 28 -9.28 -22.16 2.45
CA SER A 28 -9.04 -20.85 3.01
C SER A 28 -8.07 -20.19 2.05
N TYR A 29 -8.57 -19.23 1.26
CA TYR A 29 -7.71 -18.20 0.74
C TYR A 29 -7.14 -17.54 1.98
N ALA A 30 -5.96 -17.95 2.39
CA ALA A 30 -5.14 -17.14 3.26
C ALA A 30 -5.01 -15.81 2.51
N GLN A 31 -5.66 -14.79 3.03
CA GLN A 31 -5.50 -13.42 2.56
C GLN A 31 -4.03 -13.12 2.81
N SER A 32 -3.24 -13.14 1.75
CA SER A 32 -1.81 -12.93 1.82
C SER A 32 -1.60 -11.49 2.21
N SER A 33 -1.26 -11.25 3.47
CA SER A 33 -0.83 -9.94 3.95
C SER A 33 0.39 -9.51 3.13
N PRO A 34 0.48 -8.24 2.73
CA PRO A 34 1.63 -7.73 1.99
C PRO A 34 2.91 -7.96 2.78
N THR A 35 3.95 -8.41 2.11
CA THR A 35 5.13 -9.03 2.74
C THR A 35 6.23 -8.04 3.12
N PHE A 36 5.92 -6.79 3.40
CA PHE A 36 6.84 -5.99 4.20
C PHE A 36 6.78 -6.49 5.66
N ALA A 37 7.92 -6.40 6.35
CA ALA A 37 7.99 -6.84 7.72
C ALA A 37 6.90 -6.20 8.57
N LEU A 38 6.24 -6.99 9.40
CA LEU A 38 5.35 -6.48 10.44
C LEU A 38 6.14 -5.53 11.33
N ILE A 39 5.55 -4.37 11.59
CA ILE A 39 6.10 -3.40 12.54
C ILE A 39 5.40 -3.62 13.86
N PRO A 40 6.14 -3.84 14.96
CA PRO A 40 5.56 -3.99 16.28
C PRO A 40 4.62 -2.81 16.59
N LEU A 41 3.35 -3.12 16.86
CA LEU A 41 2.32 -2.15 17.17
C LEU A 41 1.69 -2.48 18.51
N THR A 42 1.50 -1.46 19.33
CA THR A 42 0.72 -1.51 20.57
C THR A 42 -0.39 -0.47 20.52
N ILE A 43 -1.47 -0.72 21.24
CA ILE A 43 -2.61 0.20 21.37
C ILE A 43 -2.75 0.48 22.86
N ASP A 44 -2.76 1.75 23.25
CA ASP A 44 -2.97 2.14 24.62
C ASP A 44 -4.38 1.75 25.11
N GLU A 45 -4.50 1.45 26.40
CA GLU A 45 -5.73 0.95 27.00
C GLU A 45 -6.92 1.91 26.84
N ASP A 46 -6.65 3.20 26.69
CA ASP A 46 -7.68 4.25 26.53
C ASP A 46 -8.15 4.45 25.08
N VAL A 47 -7.52 3.77 24.12
CA VAL A 47 -7.90 3.83 22.70
C VAL A 47 -9.06 2.88 22.45
N SER A 48 -10.17 3.42 21.94
CA SER A 48 -11.34 2.63 21.56
C SER A 48 -11.26 2.16 20.12
N LEU A 49 -11.74 0.95 19.84
CA LEU A 49 -11.97 0.46 18.48
C LEU A 49 -13.46 0.57 18.14
N PRO A 50 -13.84 0.90 16.88
CA PRO A 50 -12.96 1.24 15.77
C PRO A 50 -12.22 2.56 16.00
N LEU A 51 -11.04 2.68 15.40
CA LEU A 51 -10.21 3.89 15.46
C LEU A 51 -10.97 5.11 14.88
N ASP A 52 -10.64 6.30 15.36
CA ASP A 52 -11.16 7.55 14.79
C ASP A 52 -10.55 7.86 13.40
N GLU A 53 -11.04 8.90 12.73
CA GLU A 53 -10.47 9.39 11.44
C GLU A 53 -9.07 9.99 11.62
N LYS A 54 -8.73 10.40 12.84
CA LYS A 54 -7.41 10.89 13.25
C LYS A 54 -6.94 10.13 14.47
N ILE A 55 -5.71 9.66 14.41
CA ILE A 55 -5.08 8.92 15.50
C ILE A 55 -3.75 9.56 15.88
N TRP A 56 -3.42 9.54 17.16
CA TRP A 56 -2.08 9.81 17.62
C TRP A 56 -1.25 8.53 17.61
N VAL A 57 -0.03 8.63 17.14
CA VAL A 57 0.93 7.53 17.18
C VAL A 57 2.25 8.01 17.76
N ASP A 58 2.78 7.24 18.68
CA ASP A 58 4.18 7.36 19.09
C ASP A 58 5.00 6.42 18.23
N VAL A 59 5.97 6.99 17.55
CA VAL A 59 6.85 6.29 16.62
C VAL A 59 8.24 6.23 17.20
N LYS A 60 8.70 5.03 17.56
CA LYS A 60 10.09 4.82 17.96
C LYS A 60 10.94 4.64 16.71
N VAL A 61 11.97 5.48 16.57
CA VAL A 61 12.91 5.46 15.45
C VAL A 61 14.19 4.72 15.80
N TYR A 62 14.79 4.07 14.79
CA TYR A 62 15.95 3.19 14.95
C TYR A 62 17.19 3.90 15.53
N ALA A 63 17.39 5.15 15.17
CA ALA A 63 18.52 5.93 15.66
C ALA A 63 18.04 7.28 16.20
N PRO A 64 18.34 7.63 17.47
CA PRO A 64 17.96 8.91 18.05
C PRO A 64 18.43 10.12 17.24
N ASN A 65 19.61 10.03 16.63
CA ASN A 65 20.19 11.10 15.83
C ASN A 65 19.55 11.17 14.41
N ALA A 66 18.89 10.12 13.96
CA ALA A 66 18.15 10.10 12.71
C ALA A 66 16.76 10.73 12.83
N ALA A 67 16.25 10.90 14.04
CA ALA A 67 14.93 11.46 14.29
C ALA A 67 14.75 12.85 13.63
N GLY A 68 15.77 13.70 13.64
CA GLY A 68 15.75 14.98 12.95
C GLY A 68 15.70 14.86 11.43
N ALA A 69 16.42 13.89 10.84
CA ALA A 69 16.41 13.61 9.42
C ALA A 69 15.06 13.00 9.01
N VAL A 70 14.57 12.04 9.77
CA VAL A 70 13.24 11.43 9.61
C VAL A 70 12.16 12.49 9.66
N LEU A 71 12.18 13.40 10.65
CA LEU A 71 11.23 14.51 10.76
C LEU A 71 11.31 15.47 9.57
N SER A 72 12.50 15.83 9.10
CA SER A 72 12.65 16.71 7.94
C SER A 72 12.12 16.04 6.67
N HIS A 73 12.27 14.73 6.59
CA HIS A 73 11.78 13.93 5.48
C HIS A 73 10.25 13.81 5.53
N TRP A 74 9.68 13.54 6.70
CA TRP A 74 8.24 13.48 6.90
C TRP A 74 7.53 14.83 6.75
N ARG A 75 8.21 15.95 7.05
CA ARG A 75 7.65 17.30 6.82
C ARG A 75 7.39 17.63 5.36
N GLY A 76 8.09 16.98 4.43
CA GLY A 76 7.82 17.09 2.99
C GLY A 76 6.61 16.30 2.53
N VAL A 77 6.07 15.43 3.39
CA VAL A 77 4.88 14.62 3.16
C VAL A 77 3.89 15.01 4.24
N ALA A 78 2.66 15.30 3.89
CA ALA A 78 1.61 15.83 4.75
C ALA A 78 1.53 15.18 6.13
N LEU A 79 2.29 15.71 7.05
CA LEU A 79 2.18 15.40 8.47
C LEU A 79 1.48 16.58 9.14
N SER A 80 0.56 16.28 10.04
CA SER A 80 -0.10 17.28 10.84
C SER A 80 0.94 18.13 11.58
N GLN A 81 0.60 19.38 11.90
CA GLN A 81 1.49 20.36 12.53
C GLN A 81 1.94 20.00 13.96
N HIS A 82 1.43 18.90 14.50
CA HIS A 82 1.70 18.44 15.85
C HIS A 82 2.72 17.31 15.84
N GLN A 83 3.99 17.66 16.12
CA GLN A 83 5.10 16.72 16.23
C GLN A 83 5.92 17.06 17.45
N GLN A 84 6.04 16.15 18.37
CA GLN A 84 6.93 16.27 19.52
C GLN A 84 7.98 15.16 19.48
N LEU A 85 9.22 15.51 19.75
CA LEU A 85 10.33 14.56 19.86
C LEU A 85 10.80 14.49 21.30
N GLN A 86 10.52 13.40 21.98
CA GLN A 86 11.05 13.10 23.30
C GLN A 86 11.72 11.73 23.29
N ASN A 87 12.97 11.64 23.76
CA ASN A 87 13.70 10.37 23.97
C ASN A 87 13.68 9.41 22.77
N SER A 88 13.87 9.91 21.56
CA SER A 88 13.84 9.11 20.31
C SER A 88 12.44 8.62 19.91
N VAL A 89 11.41 9.10 20.55
CA VAL A 89 10.01 8.84 20.19
C VAL A 89 9.43 10.10 19.57
N LEU A 90 8.77 9.92 18.43
CA LEU A 90 8.04 10.97 17.72
C LEU A 90 6.55 10.77 17.95
N SER A 91 5.88 11.79 18.50
CA SER A 91 4.42 11.79 18.57
C SER A 91 3.86 12.50 17.34
N ILE A 92 3.05 11.79 16.57
CA ILE A 92 2.54 12.23 15.27
C ILE A 92 1.04 12.00 15.23
N MET A 93 0.29 12.97 14.75
CA MET A 93 -1.12 12.78 14.42
C MET A 93 -1.23 12.33 12.95
N LEU A 94 -1.82 11.17 12.72
CA LEU A 94 -2.12 10.64 11.41
C LEU A 94 -3.60 10.82 11.10
N SER A 95 -3.91 11.16 9.86
CA SER A 95 -5.26 11.19 9.32
C SER A 95 -5.40 10.09 8.27
N ASP A 96 -6.60 9.54 8.12
CA ASP A 96 -6.95 8.66 7.01
C ASP A 96 -6.95 9.41 5.66
N THR A 97 -7.00 10.75 5.69
CA THR A 97 -6.89 11.62 4.52
C THR A 97 -5.54 12.34 4.46
N LEU A 98 -5.08 12.69 3.24
CA LEU A 98 -3.90 13.50 3.02
C LEU A 98 -4.24 14.98 3.29
N GLU A 99 -3.88 15.48 4.48
CA GLU A 99 -4.06 16.89 4.84
C GLU A 99 -2.69 17.59 4.93
N GLY A 100 -2.62 18.86 4.47
CA GLY A 100 -1.49 19.76 4.77
C GLY A 100 -0.17 19.49 4.04
N ALA A 101 -0.19 18.73 2.94
CA ALA A 101 1.00 18.59 2.09
C ALA A 101 1.45 19.93 1.54
N LEU A 102 2.77 20.18 1.60
CA LEU A 102 3.36 21.36 0.98
C LEU A 102 3.08 21.35 -0.52
N GLU A 103 2.69 22.52 -1.06
CA GLU A 103 2.53 22.70 -2.48
C GLU A 103 3.88 22.55 -3.18
N PRO A 104 4.02 21.62 -4.14
CA PRO A 104 5.28 21.40 -4.83
C PRO A 104 5.56 22.53 -5.83
N THR A 105 6.84 22.80 -6.06
CA THR A 105 7.23 23.72 -7.13
C THR A 105 6.97 23.12 -8.50
N THR A 106 6.90 23.96 -9.53
CA THR A 106 6.73 23.53 -10.93
C THR A 106 7.80 22.52 -11.36
N ASP A 107 9.04 22.72 -10.93
CA ASP A 107 10.16 21.83 -11.25
C ASP A 107 9.99 20.44 -10.60
N VAL A 108 9.52 20.41 -9.36
CA VAL A 108 9.21 19.15 -8.68
C VAL A 108 8.09 18.39 -9.38
N LEU A 109 7.03 19.09 -9.80
CA LEU A 109 5.95 18.47 -10.58
C LEU A 109 6.42 17.98 -11.95
N ALA A 110 7.35 18.69 -12.59
CA ALA A 110 7.93 18.26 -13.86
C ALA A 110 8.74 16.97 -13.70
N ASN A 111 9.53 16.85 -12.62
CA ASN A 111 10.28 15.64 -12.31
C ASN A 111 9.36 14.43 -12.11
N TYR A 112 8.22 14.62 -11.43
CA TYR A 112 7.24 13.54 -11.21
C TYR A 112 6.35 13.23 -12.41
N LYS A 113 6.61 13.88 -13.57
CA LYS A 113 6.04 13.51 -14.88
C LYS A 113 7.05 12.84 -15.79
N ALA A 114 8.33 12.83 -15.42
CA ALA A 114 9.39 12.35 -16.27
C ALA A 114 9.34 10.82 -16.41
N ASN A 115 9.73 10.37 -17.61
CA ASN A 115 10.11 8.98 -17.83
C ASN A 115 11.47 8.74 -17.17
N THR A 116 11.61 7.68 -16.39
CA THR A 116 12.83 7.36 -15.64
C THR A 116 13.27 5.93 -15.89
N PHE A 117 14.38 5.52 -15.26
CA PHE A 117 14.87 4.16 -15.41
C PHE A 117 13.93 3.11 -14.78
N VAL A 118 13.25 3.44 -13.67
CA VAL A 118 12.31 2.55 -12.99
C VAL A 118 10.89 2.75 -13.50
N ILE A 119 10.47 4.02 -13.65
CA ILE A 119 9.15 4.38 -14.16
C ILE A 119 9.26 4.62 -15.68
N ASP A 120 9.56 3.55 -16.40
CA ASP A 120 9.87 3.53 -17.83
C ASP A 120 8.59 3.48 -18.69
N PHE A 121 7.73 4.49 -18.51
CA PHE A 121 6.39 4.49 -19.12
C PHE A 121 6.40 4.61 -20.65
N GLU A 122 7.50 5.06 -21.26
CA GLU A 122 7.64 5.11 -22.72
C GLU A 122 7.83 3.71 -23.35
N GLU A 123 8.15 2.70 -22.54
CA GLU A 123 8.30 1.34 -23.00
C GLU A 123 6.96 0.77 -23.52
N LYS A 124 7.03 0.04 -24.64
CA LYS A 124 5.84 -0.50 -25.34
C LYS A 124 4.89 -1.28 -24.44
N ALA A 125 5.42 -2.01 -23.46
CA ALA A 125 4.60 -2.80 -22.55
C ALA A 125 3.71 -1.89 -21.68
N VAL A 126 4.25 -0.77 -21.18
CA VAL A 126 3.47 0.20 -20.40
C VAL A 126 2.49 0.95 -21.30
N GLN A 127 2.89 1.31 -22.53
CA GLN A 127 1.98 1.95 -23.47
C GLN A 127 0.76 1.07 -23.79
N THR A 128 0.92 -0.26 -23.83
CA THR A 128 -0.21 -1.19 -23.96
C THR A 128 -1.14 -1.13 -22.73
N VAL A 129 -0.60 -0.93 -21.52
CA VAL A 129 -1.39 -0.73 -20.30
C VAL A 129 -2.17 0.58 -20.37
N VAL A 130 -1.52 1.66 -20.86
CA VAL A 130 -2.15 2.96 -21.07
C VAL A 130 -3.32 2.88 -22.06
N GLU A 131 -3.10 2.19 -23.19
CA GLU A 131 -4.16 1.98 -24.19
C GLU A 131 -5.35 1.18 -23.62
N ALA A 132 -5.08 0.15 -22.81
CA ALA A 132 -6.11 -0.65 -22.15
C ALA A 132 -6.92 0.22 -21.17
N PHE A 133 -6.24 1.00 -20.32
CA PHE A 133 -6.85 1.94 -19.39
C PHE A 133 -7.74 2.97 -20.12
N LEU A 134 -7.21 3.61 -21.15
CA LEU A 134 -7.97 4.61 -21.92
C LEU A 134 -9.20 4.00 -22.60
N ASN A 135 -9.11 2.77 -23.11
CA ASN A 135 -10.26 2.06 -23.69
C ASN A 135 -11.34 1.76 -22.66
N GLU A 136 -10.97 1.40 -21.44
CA GLU A 136 -11.89 1.06 -20.35
C GLU A 136 -12.62 2.32 -19.84
N TYR A 137 -11.89 3.41 -19.64
CA TYR A 137 -12.39 4.64 -19.01
C TYR A 137 -12.67 5.79 -20.01
N SER A 138 -12.65 5.54 -21.33
CA SER A 138 -12.85 6.56 -22.38
C SER A 138 -14.18 7.32 -22.27
N ASN A 139 -15.22 6.70 -21.72
CA ASN A 139 -16.55 7.29 -21.62
C ASN A 139 -16.75 8.14 -20.35
N GLU A 140 -15.79 8.17 -19.45
CA GLU A 140 -15.92 8.86 -18.15
C GLU A 140 -15.33 10.28 -18.12
N GLN A 141 -14.65 10.69 -19.18
CA GLN A 141 -13.93 11.99 -19.25
C GLN A 141 -14.83 13.24 -19.31
N GLY A 142 -16.15 13.10 -19.24
CA GLY A 142 -17.11 14.19 -19.41
C GLY A 142 -17.80 14.73 -18.15
N ASN A 143 -17.51 14.26 -16.96
CA ASN A 143 -18.20 14.68 -15.73
C ASN A 143 -17.38 15.67 -14.88
N GLU A 144 -18.07 16.67 -14.30
CA GLU A 144 -17.49 17.81 -13.57
C GLU A 144 -16.68 17.47 -12.28
N ASN A 145 -16.58 16.21 -11.88
CA ASN A 145 -15.74 15.74 -10.77
C ASN A 145 -14.36 15.22 -11.26
N GLY A 146 -13.89 15.75 -12.29
CA GLY A 146 -12.87 15.39 -13.30
C GLY A 146 -11.61 14.67 -12.81
N ASN A 147 -10.81 15.25 -11.92
CA ASN A 147 -9.42 14.81 -11.78
C ASN A 147 -9.18 13.82 -10.63
N THR A 148 -9.87 13.94 -9.50
CA THR A 148 -9.74 12.93 -8.42
C THR A 148 -10.25 11.56 -8.84
N ARG A 149 -11.29 11.53 -9.69
CA ARG A 149 -11.83 10.30 -10.27
C ARG A 149 -10.81 9.53 -11.11
N VAL A 150 -9.88 10.22 -11.79
CA VAL A 150 -8.83 9.53 -12.52
C VAL A 150 -7.87 8.79 -11.59
N GLY A 151 -7.62 9.30 -10.39
CA GLY A 151 -6.85 8.61 -9.36
C GLY A 151 -7.52 7.31 -8.92
N ASP A 152 -8.83 7.36 -8.63
CA ASP A 152 -9.63 6.18 -8.28
C ASP A 152 -9.68 5.15 -9.41
N ASN A 153 -9.81 5.63 -10.65
CA ASN A 153 -9.81 4.76 -11.83
C ASN A 153 -8.45 4.08 -12.02
N ILE A 154 -7.34 4.80 -11.83
CA ILE A 154 -5.99 4.22 -11.88
C ILE A 154 -5.83 3.16 -10.78
N GLU A 155 -6.28 3.45 -9.56
CA GLU A 155 -6.24 2.51 -8.44
C GLU A 155 -6.98 1.21 -8.78
N THR A 156 -8.23 1.33 -9.19
CA THR A 156 -9.09 0.19 -9.54
C THR A 156 -8.51 -0.61 -10.72
N PHE A 157 -8.04 0.10 -11.76
CA PHE A 157 -7.48 -0.55 -12.94
C PHE A 157 -6.20 -1.33 -12.62
N ILE A 158 -5.25 -0.72 -11.92
CA ILE A 158 -3.98 -1.39 -11.56
C ILE A 158 -4.23 -2.56 -10.61
N ALA A 159 -5.16 -2.41 -9.66
CA ALA A 159 -5.57 -3.50 -8.76
C ALA A 159 -6.07 -4.72 -9.54
N SER A 160 -6.86 -4.51 -10.59
CA SER A 160 -7.37 -5.58 -11.44
C SER A 160 -6.34 -6.08 -12.47
N TYR A 161 -5.43 -5.21 -12.93
CA TYR A 161 -4.43 -5.55 -13.94
C TYR A 161 -3.39 -6.53 -13.43
N ILE A 162 -2.89 -6.35 -12.21
CA ILE A 162 -1.93 -7.26 -11.57
C ILE A 162 -2.68 -8.46 -11.03
N SER A 163 -2.64 -9.57 -11.78
CA SER A 163 -3.43 -10.77 -11.52
C SER A 163 -2.71 -11.84 -10.71
N GLU A 164 -1.39 -11.73 -10.56
CA GLU A 164 -0.54 -12.69 -9.85
C GLU A 164 0.24 -11.99 -8.73
N PRO A 165 -0.37 -11.78 -7.54
CA PRO A 165 0.35 -11.24 -6.39
C PRO A 165 1.58 -12.10 -6.09
N SER A 166 2.74 -11.47 -6.03
CA SER A 166 4.03 -12.13 -5.79
C SER A 166 4.77 -11.39 -4.70
N TYR A 167 5.32 -12.12 -3.76
CA TYR A 167 6.07 -11.57 -2.62
C TYR A 167 7.58 -11.54 -2.86
N ILE A 168 8.01 -11.53 -4.11
CA ILE A 168 9.41 -11.38 -4.48
C ILE A 168 9.70 -9.89 -4.58
N HIS A 169 10.28 -9.33 -3.55
CA HIS A 169 10.63 -7.91 -3.43
C HIS A 169 11.77 -7.53 -4.40
N ASN A 170 11.44 -7.22 -5.64
CA ASN A 170 12.44 -6.86 -6.63
C ASN A 170 12.43 -5.39 -7.03
N PHE A 171 11.42 -4.60 -6.60
CA PHE A 171 11.23 -3.24 -7.08
C PHE A 171 11.46 -3.18 -8.60
N SER A 172 10.60 -3.88 -9.32
CA SER A 172 10.75 -4.11 -10.76
C SER A 172 10.43 -2.85 -11.56
N PHE A 173 10.99 -2.73 -12.78
CA PHE A 173 10.63 -1.66 -13.70
C PHE A 173 9.16 -1.75 -14.11
N ALA A 174 8.54 -0.60 -14.38
CA ALA A 174 7.13 -0.57 -14.80
C ALA A 174 6.87 -1.45 -16.04
N SER A 175 7.77 -1.44 -17.01
CA SER A 175 7.67 -2.30 -18.20
C SER A 175 7.77 -3.80 -17.89
N THR A 176 8.50 -4.18 -16.86
CA THR A 176 8.58 -5.58 -16.41
C THR A 176 7.28 -5.98 -15.73
N VAL A 177 6.75 -5.14 -14.85
CA VAL A 177 5.45 -5.36 -14.17
C VAL A 177 4.32 -5.43 -15.19
N ALA A 178 4.31 -4.52 -16.17
CA ALA A 178 3.33 -4.52 -17.26
C ALA A 178 3.30 -5.86 -18.04
N LYS A 179 4.45 -6.51 -18.22
CA LYS A 179 4.56 -7.81 -18.91
C LYS A 179 4.18 -8.98 -18.02
N SER A 180 4.69 -8.99 -16.78
CA SER A 180 4.49 -10.11 -15.84
C SER A 180 3.11 -10.13 -15.22
N ARG A 181 2.49 -8.97 -15.04
CA ARG A 181 1.25 -8.77 -14.28
C ARG A 181 1.33 -9.35 -12.87
N SER A 182 2.51 -9.30 -12.28
CA SER A 182 2.84 -9.91 -11.00
C SER A 182 3.68 -8.96 -10.16
N GLY A 183 3.47 -8.98 -8.86
CA GLY A 183 4.24 -8.18 -7.91
C GLY A 183 3.56 -7.99 -6.57
N ASP A 184 4.19 -7.22 -5.70
CA ASP A 184 3.66 -6.75 -4.42
C ASP A 184 3.39 -5.23 -4.46
N CYS A 185 3.21 -4.61 -3.30
CA CYS A 185 2.88 -3.17 -3.22
C CYS A 185 3.89 -2.28 -3.95
N THR A 186 5.16 -2.67 -4.10
CA THR A 186 6.16 -1.90 -4.84
C THR A 186 5.90 -1.93 -6.34
N GLU A 187 5.59 -3.09 -6.90
CA GLU A 187 5.23 -3.26 -8.31
C GLU A 187 3.91 -2.59 -8.66
N TYR A 188 2.90 -2.70 -7.78
CA TYR A 188 1.63 -1.97 -7.94
C TYR A 188 1.89 -0.45 -8.02
N SER A 189 2.72 0.08 -7.11
CA SER A 189 3.04 1.50 -7.06
C SER A 189 3.85 1.97 -8.27
N VAL A 190 4.82 1.18 -8.72
CA VAL A 190 5.63 1.50 -9.90
C VAL A 190 4.77 1.55 -11.17
N LEU A 191 3.88 0.57 -11.36
CA LEU A 191 3.01 0.56 -12.54
C LEU A 191 1.94 1.64 -12.49
N ALA A 192 1.38 1.94 -11.31
CA ALA A 192 0.42 3.03 -11.13
C ALA A 192 1.06 4.40 -11.41
N ALA A 193 2.30 4.64 -10.94
CA ALA A 193 3.04 5.86 -11.25
C ALA A 193 3.33 5.98 -12.75
N ALA A 194 3.70 4.87 -13.41
CA ALA A 194 3.95 4.86 -14.85
C ALA A 194 2.70 5.20 -15.67
N LEU A 195 1.56 4.61 -15.31
CA LEU A 195 0.27 4.94 -15.94
C LEU A 195 -0.10 6.40 -15.73
N ALA A 196 0.00 6.91 -14.50
CA ALA A 196 -0.30 8.32 -14.19
C ALA A 196 0.59 9.28 -15.00
N ARG A 197 1.92 9.03 -15.04
CA ARG A 197 2.87 9.89 -15.79
C ARG A 197 2.63 9.86 -17.29
N ALA A 198 2.30 8.70 -17.84
CA ALA A 198 1.92 8.58 -19.26
C ALA A 198 0.65 9.42 -19.59
N LEU A 199 -0.22 9.64 -18.62
CA LEU A 199 -1.38 10.53 -18.71
C LEU A 199 -1.05 11.99 -18.33
N ALA A 200 0.25 12.34 -18.22
CA ALA A 200 0.76 13.65 -17.83
C ALA A 200 0.38 14.07 -16.38
N ILE A 201 0.00 13.14 -15.52
CA ILE A 201 -0.27 13.36 -14.10
C ILE A 201 1.03 13.21 -13.31
N PRO A 202 1.47 14.23 -12.53
CA PRO A 202 2.60 14.07 -11.65
C PRO A 202 2.33 13.00 -10.61
N ALA A 203 3.17 11.97 -10.54
CA ALA A 203 3.01 10.85 -9.62
C ALA A 203 4.34 10.48 -8.98
N ARG A 204 4.32 10.21 -7.67
CA ARG A 204 5.47 9.76 -6.89
C ARG A 204 5.18 8.48 -6.15
N VAL A 205 6.20 7.66 -5.95
CA VAL A 205 6.14 6.45 -5.15
C VAL A 205 6.61 6.77 -3.75
N ILE A 206 5.82 6.41 -2.76
CA ILE A 206 6.13 6.55 -1.34
C ILE A 206 6.36 5.16 -0.76
N VAL A 207 7.40 5.01 0.04
CA VAL A 207 7.64 3.84 0.87
C VAL A 207 7.56 4.24 2.33
N GLY A 208 6.87 3.47 3.13
CA GLY A 208 6.66 3.78 4.54
C GLY A 208 5.94 2.67 5.28
N THR A 209 5.16 3.05 6.26
CA THR A 209 4.34 2.15 7.07
C THR A 209 2.87 2.44 6.83
N VAL A 210 2.06 1.40 6.67
CA VAL A 210 0.62 1.50 6.78
C VAL A 210 0.16 0.86 8.10
N ILE A 211 -0.72 1.56 8.82
CA ILE A 211 -1.45 1.05 9.98
C ILE A 211 -2.84 0.74 9.48
N VAL A 212 -3.27 -0.48 9.66
CA VAL A 212 -4.53 -0.99 9.11
C VAL A 212 -5.40 -1.51 10.22
N GLU A 213 -6.64 -1.05 10.26
CA GLU A 213 -7.67 -1.59 11.13
C GLU A 213 -8.51 -2.59 10.37
N TYR A 214 -8.54 -3.82 10.86
CA TYR A 214 -9.40 -4.89 10.43
C TYR A 214 -10.49 -5.14 11.48
N GLU A 215 -11.50 -5.93 11.15
CA GLU A 215 -12.46 -6.42 12.16
C GLU A 215 -11.78 -7.22 13.29
N SER A 216 -10.63 -7.84 13.02
CA SER A 216 -9.87 -8.67 13.96
C SER A 216 -8.90 -7.88 14.84
N GLY A 217 -8.63 -6.61 14.55
CA GLY A 217 -7.68 -5.77 15.27
C GLY A 217 -6.89 -4.84 14.37
N VAL A 218 -5.83 -4.24 14.90
CA VAL A 218 -4.99 -3.26 14.20
C VAL A 218 -3.59 -3.84 14.00
N GLU A 219 -3.06 -3.70 12.79
CA GLU A 219 -1.73 -4.15 12.41
C GLU A 219 -0.97 -3.01 11.72
N ALA A 220 0.38 -3.06 11.77
CA ALA A 220 1.24 -2.15 11.05
C ALA A 220 2.31 -2.90 10.28
N TYR A 221 2.54 -2.50 9.03
CA TYR A 221 3.57 -3.11 8.18
C TYR A 221 4.15 -2.11 7.19
N GLY A 222 5.36 -2.42 6.73
CA GLY A 222 5.98 -1.69 5.63
C GLY A 222 5.10 -1.76 4.39
N HIS A 223 5.03 -0.67 3.64
CA HIS A 223 4.15 -0.56 2.50
C HIS A 223 4.66 0.45 1.47
N ALA A 224 4.23 0.30 0.23
CA ALA A 224 4.44 1.27 -0.83
C ALA A 224 3.10 1.68 -1.45
N TRP A 225 2.97 2.97 -1.74
CA TRP A 225 1.78 3.56 -2.37
C TRP A 225 2.17 4.72 -3.27
N ASN A 226 1.21 5.32 -3.94
CA ASN A 226 1.40 6.48 -4.76
C ASN A 226 0.76 7.73 -4.18
N GLU A 227 1.34 8.87 -4.54
CA GLU A 227 0.68 10.16 -4.43
C GLU A 227 0.71 10.82 -5.81
N MET A 228 -0.46 11.27 -6.26
CA MET A 228 -0.69 11.90 -7.55
C MET A 228 -1.14 13.34 -7.36
N TRP A 229 -0.59 14.28 -8.13
CA TRP A 229 -0.97 15.67 -8.06
C TRP A 229 -2.22 15.94 -8.92
N LEU A 230 -3.35 16.02 -8.25
CA LEU A 230 -4.66 16.20 -8.87
C LEU A 230 -5.37 17.40 -8.24
N ASP A 231 -5.95 18.27 -9.02
CA ASP A 231 -6.73 19.45 -8.58
C ASP A 231 -6.00 20.33 -7.56
N GLY A 232 -4.68 20.52 -7.74
CA GLY A 232 -3.88 21.37 -6.86
C GLY A 232 -3.55 20.76 -5.51
N ARG A 233 -3.64 19.45 -5.35
CA ARG A 233 -3.29 18.73 -4.14
C ARG A 233 -2.74 17.33 -4.43
N TRP A 234 -1.99 16.79 -3.48
CA TRP A 234 -1.61 15.38 -3.50
C TRP A 234 -2.83 14.50 -3.16
N TYR A 235 -3.05 13.51 -3.99
CA TYR A 235 -4.10 12.51 -3.83
C TYR A 235 -3.45 11.13 -3.67
N ARG A 236 -3.84 10.37 -2.64
CA ARG A 236 -3.29 9.04 -2.38
C ARG A 236 -3.96 8.01 -3.27
N VAL A 237 -3.15 7.13 -3.86
CA VAL A 237 -3.57 6.00 -4.69
C VAL A 237 -2.84 4.76 -4.19
N ASP A 238 -3.57 3.75 -3.79
CA ASP A 238 -3.02 2.51 -3.21
C ASP A 238 -3.69 1.28 -3.82
N ALA A 239 -3.27 0.96 -5.04
CA ALA A 239 -3.84 -0.15 -5.80
C ALA A 239 -3.59 -1.52 -5.15
N ALA A 240 -2.52 -1.67 -4.36
CA ALA A 240 -2.23 -2.92 -3.66
C ALA A 240 -3.21 -3.20 -2.51
N MET A 241 -3.85 -2.16 -1.97
CA MET A 241 -4.85 -2.29 -0.90
C MET A 241 -6.28 -1.95 -1.36
N HIS A 242 -6.52 -1.89 -2.67
CA HIS A 242 -7.82 -1.55 -3.22
C HIS A 242 -8.93 -2.51 -2.73
N ASP A 243 -8.69 -3.81 -2.84
CA ASP A 243 -9.65 -4.85 -2.47
C ASP A 243 -9.50 -5.33 -1.02
N ALA A 244 -8.63 -4.70 -0.23
CA ALA A 244 -8.42 -5.08 1.16
C ALA A 244 -9.67 -4.78 2.00
N LYS A 245 -10.16 -5.80 2.71
CA LYS A 245 -11.29 -5.68 3.63
C LYS A 245 -10.83 -5.04 4.93
N VAL A 246 -10.65 -3.74 4.91
CA VAL A 246 -10.15 -2.95 6.03
C VAL A 246 -11.19 -1.91 6.47
N LEU A 247 -11.21 -1.58 7.74
CA LEU A 247 -12.07 -0.53 8.28
C LEU A 247 -11.43 0.84 8.06
N LYS A 248 -10.13 0.95 8.37
CA LYS A 248 -9.34 2.20 8.21
C LYS A 248 -7.90 1.92 7.82
N LYS A 249 -7.28 2.92 7.18
CA LYS A 249 -5.87 2.90 6.78
C LYS A 249 -5.23 4.24 7.15
N PHE A 250 -4.11 4.19 7.88
CA PHE A 250 -3.30 5.37 8.19
C PHE A 250 -1.89 5.15 7.62
N TYR A 251 -1.35 6.16 6.98
CA TYR A 251 -0.08 6.06 6.27
C TYR A 251 0.97 6.93 6.92
N LEU A 252 2.10 6.33 7.24
CA LEU A 252 3.26 6.97 7.82
C LEU A 252 4.43 6.89 6.83
N PRO A 253 4.70 7.94 6.04
CA PRO A 253 5.75 7.91 5.05
C PRO A 253 7.13 7.82 5.70
N ALA A 254 8.01 7.02 5.12
CA ALA A 254 9.42 6.93 5.50
C ALA A 254 10.35 7.53 4.45
N HIS A 255 10.01 7.40 3.17
CA HIS A 255 10.81 7.92 2.07
C HIS A 255 9.98 8.16 0.80
N ILE A 256 10.26 9.28 0.12
CA ILE A 256 9.81 9.50 -1.26
C ILE A 256 10.89 8.92 -2.18
N MET A 257 10.50 8.06 -3.12
CA MET A 257 11.42 7.46 -4.07
C MET A 257 11.79 8.48 -5.15
N ASP A 258 12.75 9.37 -4.85
CA ASP A 258 13.18 10.44 -5.76
C ASP A 258 14.27 9.98 -6.74
N ASN A 259 15.11 9.01 -6.34
CA ASN A 259 16.12 8.45 -7.20
C ASN A 259 15.58 7.22 -7.95
N GLU A 260 14.90 7.47 -9.03
CA GLU A 260 14.34 6.43 -9.91
C GLU A 260 15.33 6.01 -11.03
N GLY A 261 16.61 6.34 -10.88
CA GLY A 261 17.69 5.93 -11.77
C GLY A 261 18.34 4.61 -11.37
N ILE A 262 19.55 4.36 -11.87
CA ILE A 262 20.33 3.13 -11.59
C ILE A 262 20.58 2.93 -10.08
N GLY A 263 20.57 4.02 -9.29
CA GLY A 263 20.77 3.98 -7.83
C GLY A 263 19.50 3.80 -7.01
N TYR A 264 18.35 3.46 -7.59
CA TYR A 264 17.07 3.36 -6.90
C TYR A 264 17.07 2.41 -5.68
N SER A 265 17.90 1.36 -5.71
CA SER A 265 18.04 0.43 -4.58
C SER A 265 18.63 1.09 -3.32
N VAL A 266 19.39 2.18 -3.48
CA VAL A 266 19.89 2.98 -2.35
C VAL A 266 18.74 3.71 -1.67
N ASP A 267 17.80 4.24 -2.43
CA ASP A 267 16.62 4.91 -1.88
C ASP A 267 15.69 3.94 -1.17
N LEU A 268 15.51 2.74 -1.71
CA LEU A 268 14.77 1.69 -1.01
C LEU A 268 15.43 1.32 0.33
N THR A 269 16.78 1.24 0.35
CA THR A 269 17.51 1.01 1.60
C THR A 269 17.30 2.14 2.61
N LYS A 270 17.31 3.40 2.17
CA LYS A 270 17.00 4.55 3.03
C LYS A 270 15.57 4.47 3.58
N ALA A 271 14.61 4.09 2.73
CA ALA A 271 13.22 3.90 3.15
C ALA A 271 13.13 2.87 4.29
N ILE A 272 13.77 1.71 4.13
CA ILE A 272 13.78 0.66 5.16
C ILE A 272 14.42 1.15 6.47
N LEU A 273 15.53 1.88 6.39
CA LEU A 273 16.21 2.43 7.57
C LEU A 273 15.41 3.53 8.29
N ASN A 274 14.50 4.18 7.58
CA ASN A 274 13.62 5.22 8.13
C ASN A 274 12.29 4.67 8.66
N MET A 275 12.02 3.38 8.48
CA MET A 275 10.81 2.78 9.04
C MET A 275 10.84 2.75 10.56
N PRO A 276 9.68 2.81 11.21
CA PRO A 276 9.58 2.68 12.67
C PRO A 276 10.12 1.34 13.17
N GLU A 277 10.80 1.38 14.32
CA GLU A 277 11.14 0.20 15.10
C GLU A 277 9.90 -0.34 15.84
N GLN A 278 9.03 0.58 16.29
CA GLN A 278 7.80 0.30 17.01
C GLN A 278 6.83 1.46 16.86
N ILE A 279 5.54 1.17 16.88
CA ILE A 279 4.45 2.16 16.90
C ILE A 279 3.55 1.87 18.11
N THR A 280 3.14 2.95 18.80
CA THR A 280 2.09 2.90 19.81
C THR A 280 0.96 3.83 19.37
N VAL A 281 -0.25 3.30 19.22
CA VAL A 281 -1.45 4.12 18.99
C VAL A 281 -1.93 4.65 20.33
N ARG A 282 -2.13 5.99 20.42
CA ARG A 282 -2.47 6.69 21.65
C ARG A 282 -3.81 7.40 21.58
N SER A 283 -4.41 7.61 22.74
CA SER A 283 -5.55 8.51 22.87
C SER A 283 -5.10 9.98 22.91
N GLU A 284 -5.93 10.89 22.43
CA GLU A 284 -5.67 12.33 22.43
C GLU A 284 -5.51 12.92 23.86
N ARG A 285 -6.06 12.25 24.88
CA ARG A 285 -6.12 12.76 26.25
C ARG A 285 -4.77 12.81 26.95
N GLU A 286 -3.85 11.88 26.68
CA GLU A 286 -2.55 11.85 27.36
C GLU A 286 -1.58 12.94 26.92
N LEU A 287 -1.77 13.56 25.76
CA LEU A 287 -0.90 14.63 25.26
C LEU A 287 -1.16 15.98 25.95
N ILE A 288 -2.38 16.20 26.42
CA ILE A 288 -2.79 17.43 27.11
C ILE A 288 -2.22 17.48 28.54
N ASP A 289 -2.07 16.30 29.16
CA ASP A 289 -1.59 16.21 30.56
C ASP A 289 -0.05 16.24 30.67
N ALA A 290 0.68 16.02 29.59
CA ALA A 290 2.15 16.08 29.56
C ALA A 290 2.71 17.52 29.44
N ASP A 291 1.88 18.50 29.07
CA ASP A 291 2.24 19.91 28.92
C ASP A 291 1.82 20.77 30.13
N ASN A 292 1.28 20.18 31.23
CA ASN A 292 0.99 20.80 32.49
C ASN A 292 1.96 20.32 33.58
#